data_4f53689e536dcf6f63cd852a78999e4a
#
_entry.id   4f53689e536dcf6f63cd852a78999e4a
#
_cell.length_a   1.000
_cell.length_b   1.000
_cell.length_c   1.000
_cell.angle_alpha   90.00
_cell.angle_beta   90.00
_cell.angle_gamma   90.00
#
_symmetry.space_group_name_H-M   'P 1'
#
loop_
_entity.id
_entity.type
_entity.pdbx_description
1 polymer ?
#
loop_
_entity_poly.entity_id
_entity_poly.type
_entity_poly.pdbx_seq_one_letter_code
_entity_poly.pdbx_strand_id
1 'polypeptide(L)'
;SQITGLEPGITYEYQAMAGTVAAKETKQFTTEAPAQLPNAGFEDWHGSSPLYIYKSGGEMFWDSGNTGSDTMNKNVTTYDATIKHSGNYSAKLQSQYVALFGIGAFAAGNVFVGKFLKIDGTDGILRFGRPFTSRPSKLVLYYRYVAGTVDYSTLSELPKNSKDMGSIYIALGDWPHQTFEGETDIPVLVKTKPADRQLFDSNSSNVIGYGECILKESTEGEGLIKLEIPINYRSNRKPTDIILVGSASRYGDYFTGSTGSTLWLDDLELIYE
;
A
#
# COMPACT_ATOMS: atom_id res chain seq x y z
N SER A 1 30.58 -2.41 16.35
CA SER A 1 29.95 -3.73 16.21
C SER A 1 28.46 -3.55 16.04
N GLN A 2 27.84 -4.28 15.14
CA GLN A 2 26.38 -4.34 14.98
C GLN A 2 25.87 -5.49 15.80
N ILE A 3 24.81 -5.27 16.58
CA ILE A 3 24.09 -6.32 17.34
C ILE A 3 22.85 -6.66 16.50
N THR A 4 22.66 -7.95 16.22
CA THR A 4 21.51 -8.48 15.47
C THR A 4 20.73 -9.49 16.33
N GLY A 5 19.51 -9.86 15.90
CA GLY A 5 18.67 -10.83 16.60
C GLY A 5 18.04 -10.28 17.88
N LEU A 6 17.83 -8.95 17.94
CA LEU A 6 17.12 -8.32 19.05
C LEU A 6 15.60 -8.36 18.79
N GLU A 7 14.83 -8.72 19.80
CA GLU A 7 13.37 -8.71 19.74
C GLU A 7 12.82 -7.29 19.91
N PRO A 8 11.73 -6.92 19.22
CA PRO A 8 11.10 -5.61 19.36
C PRO A 8 10.48 -5.39 20.73
N GLY A 9 10.54 -4.15 21.23
CA GLY A 9 9.94 -3.75 22.51
C GLY A 9 10.64 -4.26 23.76
N ILE A 10 11.83 -4.86 23.63
CA ILE A 10 12.60 -5.44 24.75
C ILE A 10 13.71 -4.50 25.20
N THR A 11 13.86 -4.38 26.52
CA THR A 11 14.99 -3.66 27.11
C THR A 11 16.18 -4.60 27.26
N TYR A 12 17.29 -4.25 26.62
CA TYR A 12 18.56 -4.96 26.68
C TYR A 12 19.57 -4.18 27.51
N GLU A 13 20.39 -4.91 28.24
CA GLU A 13 21.56 -4.38 28.90
C GLU A 13 22.82 -4.84 28.16
N TYR A 14 23.77 -3.94 27.97
CA TYR A 14 25.03 -4.28 27.31
C TYR A 14 26.23 -3.69 28.05
N GLN A 15 27.36 -4.37 27.93
CA GLN A 15 28.63 -3.97 28.50
C GLN A 15 29.72 -4.08 27.42
N ALA A 16 30.51 -3.03 27.27
CA ALA A 16 31.63 -3.06 26.36
C ALA A 16 32.77 -3.94 26.93
N MET A 17 33.41 -4.73 26.07
CA MET A 17 34.55 -5.60 26.41
C MET A 17 35.74 -5.24 25.53
N ALA A 18 36.93 -5.16 26.13
CA ALA A 18 38.21 -5.06 25.43
C ALA A 18 39.05 -6.29 25.81
N GLY A 19 39.00 -7.32 24.98
CA GLY A 19 39.50 -8.64 25.31
C GLY A 19 38.73 -9.24 26.48
N THR A 20 39.40 -9.51 27.62
CA THR A 20 38.78 -10.03 28.83
C THR A 20 38.38 -8.95 29.84
N VAL A 21 38.66 -7.67 29.53
CA VAL A 21 38.37 -6.56 30.43
C VAL A 21 37.01 -5.97 30.09
N ALA A 22 36.08 -6.03 31.03
CA ALA A 22 34.77 -5.41 30.92
C ALA A 22 34.83 -3.92 31.32
N ALA A 23 33.99 -3.08 30.65
CA ALA A 23 33.76 -1.72 31.10
C ALA A 23 33.17 -1.70 32.52
N LYS A 24 33.45 -0.64 33.29
CA LYS A 24 32.93 -0.52 34.65
C LYS A 24 31.42 -0.34 34.73
N GLU A 25 30.83 0.18 33.66
CA GLU A 25 29.40 0.50 33.62
C GLU A 25 28.71 -0.35 32.55
N THR A 26 27.51 -0.78 32.85
CA THR A 26 26.55 -1.31 31.89
C THR A 26 25.67 -0.18 31.37
N LYS A 27 25.16 -0.33 30.15
CA LYS A 27 24.19 0.60 29.54
C LYS A 27 22.97 -0.19 29.10
N GLN A 28 21.83 0.47 29.13
CA GLN A 28 20.57 -0.12 28.67
C GLN A 28 20.04 0.64 27.46
N PHE A 29 19.34 -0.08 26.60
CA PHE A 29 18.48 0.50 25.57
C PHE A 29 17.26 -0.41 25.38
N THR A 30 16.15 0.18 24.94
CA THR A 30 14.94 -0.54 24.59
C THR A 30 14.76 -0.50 23.08
N THR A 31 14.54 -1.66 22.46
CA THR A 31 14.17 -1.73 21.05
C THR A 31 12.77 -1.16 20.85
N GLU A 32 12.49 -0.64 19.66
CA GLU A 32 11.17 -0.06 19.35
C GLU A 32 10.09 -1.15 19.44
N ALA A 33 8.90 -0.78 19.95
CA ALA A 33 7.75 -1.67 19.97
C ALA A 33 7.32 -1.99 18.51
N PRO A 34 6.82 -3.22 18.25
CA PRO A 34 6.34 -3.60 16.93
C PRO A 34 5.07 -2.80 16.60
N ALA A 35 5.18 -1.83 15.67
CA ALA A 35 4.04 -1.07 15.21
C ALA A 35 3.21 -1.89 14.21
N GLN A 36 1.89 -1.80 14.29
CA GLN A 36 0.96 -2.39 13.33
C GLN A 36 0.25 -1.31 12.51
N LEU A 37 -0.38 -1.73 11.41
CA LEU A 37 -1.11 -0.85 10.52
C LEU A 37 -2.47 -0.48 11.13
N PRO A 38 -2.87 0.80 11.16
CA PRO A 38 -4.22 1.18 11.54
C PRO A 38 -5.25 0.58 10.57
N ASN A 39 -6.41 0.16 11.08
CA ASN A 39 -7.52 -0.42 10.30
C ASN A 39 -7.07 -1.53 9.32
N ALA A 40 -6.19 -2.40 9.77
CA ALA A 40 -5.56 -3.44 8.96
C ALA A 40 -6.52 -4.56 8.51
N GLY A 41 -7.63 -4.74 9.21
CA GLY A 41 -8.75 -5.62 8.82
C GLY A 41 -9.84 -4.92 8.03
N PHE A 42 -9.66 -3.65 7.63
CA PHE A 42 -10.62 -2.87 6.85
C PHE A 42 -12.06 -2.85 7.42
N GLU A 43 -12.16 -2.77 8.75
CA GLU A 43 -13.45 -2.73 9.45
C GLU A 43 -14.07 -1.32 9.51
N ASP A 44 -13.25 -0.29 9.38
CA ASP A 44 -13.64 1.10 9.56
C ASP A 44 -13.87 1.80 8.22
N TRP A 45 -15.12 2.19 8.00
CA TRP A 45 -15.56 2.89 6.79
C TRP A 45 -16.50 4.03 7.13
N HIS A 46 -16.52 5.09 6.31
CA HIS A 46 -17.53 6.13 6.40
C HIS A 46 -17.78 6.82 5.05
N GLY A 47 -18.86 7.61 4.97
CA GLY A 47 -19.28 8.23 3.71
C GLY A 47 -19.96 7.22 2.79
N SER A 48 -20.28 7.64 1.59
CA SER A 48 -20.89 6.80 0.55
C SER A 48 -20.41 7.18 -0.83
N SER A 49 -20.17 8.47 -1.08
CA SER A 49 -19.69 9.04 -2.33
C SER A 49 -18.92 10.32 -2.00
N PRO A 50 -17.59 10.23 -1.90
CA PRO A 50 -16.77 9.02 -1.89
C PRO A 50 -16.90 8.21 -0.59
N LEU A 51 -16.64 6.90 -0.69
CA LEU A 51 -16.52 6.00 0.45
C LEU A 51 -15.06 5.99 0.95
N TYR A 52 -14.85 6.25 2.23
CA TYR A 52 -13.53 6.35 2.86
C TYR A 52 -13.23 5.18 3.77
N ILE A 53 -11.94 4.83 3.92
CA ILE A 53 -11.43 3.66 4.65
C ILE A 53 -10.92 4.05 6.05
N TYR A 54 -11.72 4.79 6.80
CA TYR A 54 -11.46 5.15 8.19
C TYR A 54 -12.77 5.59 8.88
N LYS A 55 -12.80 5.64 10.22
CA LYS A 55 -13.97 6.10 10.99
C LYS A 55 -14.23 7.58 10.78
N SER A 56 -15.50 7.97 10.71
CA SER A 56 -15.88 9.38 10.69
C SER A 56 -15.25 10.14 11.88
N GLY A 57 -14.54 11.23 11.60
CA GLY A 57 -13.80 12.00 12.60
C GLY A 57 -12.46 11.37 13.03
N GLY A 58 -12.09 10.22 12.48
CA GLY A 58 -10.80 9.59 12.69
C GLY A 58 -9.70 10.11 11.76
N GLU A 59 -8.50 9.59 11.94
CA GLU A 59 -7.36 9.90 11.09
C GLU A 59 -7.32 8.99 9.86
N MET A 60 -7.10 9.59 8.68
CA MET A 60 -6.93 8.86 7.43
C MET A 60 -5.53 8.26 7.37
N PHE A 61 -5.43 6.94 7.36
CA PHE A 61 -4.19 6.21 7.08
C PHE A 61 -4.22 5.61 5.68
N TRP A 62 -5.35 5.00 5.30
CA TRP A 62 -5.63 4.43 4.01
C TRP A 62 -6.48 5.36 3.16
N ASP A 63 -6.21 5.39 1.87
CA ASP A 63 -7.07 6.04 0.87
C ASP A 63 -7.13 5.18 -0.40
N SER A 64 -7.90 5.64 -1.37
CA SER A 64 -8.15 4.90 -2.61
C SER A 64 -8.43 5.87 -3.77
N GLY A 65 -8.68 5.32 -4.96
CA GLY A 65 -9.14 6.07 -6.12
C GLY A 65 -10.58 6.59 -6.02
N ASN A 66 -11.29 6.35 -4.90
CA ASN A 66 -12.69 6.75 -4.76
C ASN A 66 -12.91 8.25 -4.92
N THR A 67 -12.05 9.09 -4.32
CA THR A 67 -12.14 10.56 -4.48
C THR A 67 -12.07 10.97 -5.96
N GLY A 68 -11.24 10.28 -6.76
CA GLY A 68 -11.14 10.51 -8.20
C GLY A 68 -12.38 10.05 -8.98
N SER A 69 -12.91 8.89 -8.64
CA SER A 69 -14.06 8.29 -9.34
C SER A 69 -15.42 8.81 -8.85
N ASP A 70 -15.47 9.47 -7.70
CA ASP A 70 -16.69 10.04 -7.12
C ASP A 70 -17.34 11.10 -8.01
N THR A 71 -16.56 11.88 -8.75
CA THR A 71 -17.10 12.82 -9.75
C THR A 71 -18.03 12.16 -10.76
N MET A 72 -18.00 10.84 -10.87
CA MET A 72 -18.82 10.00 -11.73
C MET A 72 -19.73 9.05 -10.95
N ASN A 73 -19.95 9.34 -9.66
CA ASN A 73 -20.80 8.57 -8.74
C ASN A 73 -20.38 7.08 -8.62
N LYS A 74 -19.07 6.80 -8.59
CA LYS A 74 -18.53 5.46 -8.48
C LYS A 74 -17.46 5.35 -7.42
N ASN A 75 -17.47 4.24 -6.68
CA ASN A 75 -16.38 3.82 -5.82
C ASN A 75 -15.68 2.61 -6.48
N VAL A 76 -14.39 2.72 -6.73
CA VAL A 76 -13.55 1.61 -7.22
C VAL A 76 -13.07 0.72 -6.07
N THR A 77 -13.24 1.20 -4.84
CA THR A 77 -12.90 0.49 -3.60
C THR A 77 -14.08 0.58 -2.63
N THR A 78 -14.55 -0.59 -2.20
CA THR A 78 -15.70 -0.73 -1.30
C THR A 78 -15.38 -1.78 -0.23
N TYR A 79 -16.25 -1.95 0.76
CA TYR A 79 -16.21 -3.11 1.64
C TYR A 79 -17.03 -4.28 1.06
N ASP A 80 -16.67 -5.49 1.45
CA ASP A 80 -17.42 -6.71 1.18
C ASP A 80 -17.70 -7.44 2.50
N ALA A 81 -18.99 -7.66 2.82
CA ALA A 81 -19.42 -8.34 4.02
C ALA A 81 -19.51 -9.87 3.84
N THR A 82 -19.39 -10.36 2.61
CA THR A 82 -19.53 -11.77 2.27
C THR A 82 -18.19 -12.44 2.07
N ILE A 83 -17.32 -11.84 1.26
CA ILE A 83 -15.97 -12.34 0.96
C ILE A 83 -14.99 -11.66 1.90
N LYS A 84 -14.66 -12.30 3.01
CA LYS A 84 -13.76 -11.79 4.06
C LYS A 84 -13.06 -12.96 4.77
N HIS A 85 -11.96 -12.67 5.46
CA HIS A 85 -11.25 -13.65 6.28
C HIS A 85 -11.77 -13.60 7.72
N SER A 86 -11.83 -12.42 8.34
CA SER A 86 -12.36 -12.25 9.69
C SER A 86 -13.26 -11.00 9.81
N GLY A 87 -13.69 -10.66 11.02
CA GLY A 87 -14.46 -9.45 11.29
C GLY A 87 -15.78 -9.33 10.52
N ASN A 88 -16.14 -8.11 10.13
CA ASN A 88 -17.39 -7.81 9.42
C ASN A 88 -17.18 -7.57 7.93
N TYR A 89 -16.00 -7.04 7.54
CA TYR A 89 -15.73 -6.59 6.18
C TYR A 89 -14.32 -7.00 5.72
N SER A 90 -14.12 -7.00 4.42
CA SER A 90 -12.83 -6.91 3.75
C SER A 90 -12.82 -5.71 2.80
N ALA A 91 -11.68 -5.24 2.34
CA ALA A 91 -11.60 -4.27 1.27
C ALA A 91 -11.75 -4.96 -0.08
N LYS A 92 -12.74 -4.52 -0.89
CA LYS A 92 -12.96 -4.97 -2.28
C LYS A 92 -12.54 -3.86 -3.24
N LEU A 93 -11.52 -4.14 -4.01
CA LEU A 93 -10.94 -3.25 -5.02
C LEU A 93 -11.35 -3.77 -6.40
N GLN A 94 -12.17 -3.02 -7.14
CA GLN A 94 -12.66 -3.44 -8.44
C GLN A 94 -12.34 -2.38 -9.50
N SER A 95 -11.56 -2.76 -10.50
CA SER A 95 -11.26 -1.91 -11.63
C SER A 95 -12.51 -1.68 -12.46
N GLN A 96 -12.74 -0.43 -12.88
CA GLN A 96 -13.95 0.00 -13.57
C GLN A 96 -13.63 1.01 -14.66
N TYR A 97 -14.53 1.13 -15.63
CA TYR A 97 -14.58 2.32 -16.48
C TYR A 97 -15.45 3.38 -15.81
N VAL A 98 -14.89 4.55 -15.58
CA VAL A 98 -15.58 5.68 -14.98
C VAL A 98 -15.74 6.77 -16.04
N ALA A 99 -16.98 7.19 -16.30
CA ALA A 99 -17.29 8.14 -17.35
C ALA A 99 -18.45 9.06 -16.98
N LEU A 100 -18.35 10.32 -17.40
CA LEU A 100 -19.40 11.32 -17.32
C LEU A 100 -19.62 11.92 -18.71
N PHE A 101 -20.86 11.92 -19.20
CA PHE A 101 -21.23 12.42 -20.53
C PHE A 101 -20.36 11.88 -21.69
N GLY A 102 -19.94 10.62 -21.61
CA GLY A 102 -19.14 9.97 -22.63
C GLY A 102 -17.63 10.24 -22.57
N ILE A 103 -17.19 11.08 -21.67
CA ILE A 103 -15.76 11.31 -21.38
C ILE A 103 -15.41 10.52 -20.13
N GLY A 104 -14.42 9.63 -20.21
CA GLY A 104 -14.06 8.80 -19.07
C GLY A 104 -12.70 8.14 -19.25
N ALA A 105 -12.30 7.46 -18.18
CA ALA A 105 -11.04 6.74 -18.11
C ALA A 105 -11.23 5.39 -17.41
N PHE A 106 -10.31 4.48 -17.67
CA PHE A 106 -10.12 3.29 -16.84
C PHE A 106 -9.60 3.72 -15.45
N ALA A 107 -10.22 3.23 -14.39
CA ALA A 107 -9.81 3.44 -13.02
C ALA A 107 -9.58 2.08 -12.35
N ALA A 108 -8.35 1.81 -11.93
CA ALA A 108 -8.02 0.61 -11.19
C ALA A 108 -8.64 0.66 -9.79
N GLY A 109 -9.24 -0.46 -9.37
CA GLY A 109 -9.57 -0.67 -7.95
C GLY A 109 -8.28 -0.72 -7.14
N ASN A 110 -8.12 0.17 -6.17
CA ASN A 110 -6.88 0.28 -5.41
C ASN A 110 -7.12 0.72 -3.96
N VAL A 111 -6.17 0.39 -3.11
CA VAL A 111 -6.02 0.94 -1.76
C VAL A 111 -4.55 1.27 -1.54
N PHE A 112 -4.26 2.37 -0.86
CA PHE A 112 -2.89 2.76 -0.57
C PHE A 112 -2.77 3.49 0.77
N VAL A 113 -1.61 3.38 1.39
CA VAL A 113 -1.22 4.21 2.52
C VAL A 113 -0.89 5.60 2.02
N GLY A 114 -1.74 6.58 2.33
CA GLY A 114 -1.57 7.93 1.82
C GLY A 114 -2.85 8.75 1.75
N LYS A 115 -2.96 9.57 0.69
CA LYS A 115 -4.12 10.45 0.44
C LYS A 115 -4.23 10.78 -1.05
N PHE A 116 -5.44 10.72 -1.60
CA PHE A 116 -5.75 11.28 -2.91
C PHE A 116 -5.85 12.80 -2.75
N LEU A 117 -5.02 13.56 -3.44
CA LEU A 117 -4.92 15.00 -3.26
C LEU A 117 -5.83 15.76 -4.22
N LYS A 118 -5.79 15.41 -5.50
CA LYS A 118 -6.44 16.22 -6.54
C LYS A 118 -6.67 15.43 -7.81
N ILE A 119 -7.75 15.78 -8.52
CA ILE A 119 -7.98 15.37 -9.91
C ILE A 119 -7.31 16.40 -10.84
N ASP A 120 -6.57 15.93 -11.85
CA ASP A 120 -5.98 16.74 -12.92
C ASP A 120 -6.46 16.26 -14.29
N GLY A 121 -7.59 16.76 -14.72
CA GLY A 121 -8.28 16.27 -15.92
C GLY A 121 -8.95 14.91 -15.68
N THR A 122 -8.44 13.85 -16.29
CA THR A 122 -8.83 12.45 -16.04
C THR A 122 -7.85 11.72 -15.12
N ASP A 123 -6.80 12.40 -14.71
CA ASP A 123 -5.66 11.86 -13.98
C ASP A 123 -5.73 12.19 -12.48
N GLY A 124 -4.90 11.56 -11.68
CA GLY A 124 -4.83 11.76 -10.24
C GLY A 124 -3.48 12.30 -9.78
N ILE A 125 -3.54 13.12 -8.73
CA ILE A 125 -2.37 13.51 -7.94
C ILE A 125 -2.57 12.95 -6.54
N LEU A 126 -1.60 12.15 -6.08
CA LEU A 126 -1.69 11.41 -4.82
C LEU A 126 -0.45 11.65 -3.96
N ARG A 127 -0.64 11.59 -2.66
CA ARG A 127 0.41 11.45 -1.66
C ARG A 127 0.50 9.98 -1.29
N PHE A 128 1.64 9.35 -1.52
CA PHE A 128 1.95 8.04 -0.95
C PHE A 128 2.82 8.19 0.28
N GLY A 129 2.54 7.37 1.27
CA GLY A 129 3.30 7.28 2.49
C GLY A 129 2.68 7.96 3.71
N ARG A 130 2.94 7.34 4.86
CA ARG A 130 2.62 7.83 6.19
C ARG A 130 3.79 7.58 7.13
N PRO A 131 3.96 8.38 8.20
CA PRO A 131 5.05 8.18 9.16
C PRO A 131 5.07 6.76 9.73
N PHE A 132 6.23 6.14 9.67
CA PHE A 132 6.45 4.79 10.19
C PHE A 132 7.95 4.52 10.36
N THR A 133 8.36 4.06 11.53
CA THR A 133 9.79 3.95 11.88
C THR A 133 10.26 2.53 12.17
N SER A 134 9.34 1.57 12.31
CA SER A 134 9.67 0.18 12.62
C SER A 134 10.15 -0.59 11.37
N ARG A 135 10.79 -1.73 11.58
CA ARG A 135 11.40 -2.56 10.53
C ARG A 135 10.83 -3.99 10.56
N PRO A 136 9.60 -4.21 10.06
CA PRO A 136 9.04 -5.56 9.96
C PRO A 136 9.82 -6.40 8.96
N SER A 137 9.90 -7.72 9.19
CA SER A 137 10.55 -8.68 8.28
C SER A 137 9.67 -9.05 7.09
N LYS A 138 8.35 -9.08 7.28
CA LYS A 138 7.38 -9.42 6.23
C LYS A 138 6.01 -8.79 6.50
N LEU A 139 5.23 -8.64 5.44
CA LEU A 139 3.79 -8.38 5.47
C LEU A 139 3.05 -9.70 5.29
N VAL A 140 2.13 -10.00 6.19
CA VAL A 140 1.17 -11.11 6.07
C VAL A 140 -0.20 -10.52 5.81
N LEU A 141 -1.00 -11.15 4.95
CA LEU A 141 -2.37 -10.73 4.67
C LEU A 141 -3.19 -11.90 4.10
N TYR A 142 -4.50 -11.70 4.03
CA TYR A 142 -5.40 -12.59 3.33
C TYR A 142 -5.95 -11.88 2.09
N TYR A 143 -5.98 -12.58 0.95
CA TYR A 143 -6.43 -12.00 -0.30
C TYR A 143 -7.20 -13.00 -1.17
N ARG A 144 -8.01 -12.45 -2.05
CA ARG A 144 -8.59 -13.14 -3.21
C ARG A 144 -8.41 -12.24 -4.43
N TYR A 145 -8.04 -12.82 -5.54
CA TYR A 145 -7.90 -12.09 -6.79
C TYR A 145 -8.67 -12.77 -7.92
N VAL A 146 -9.39 -11.98 -8.70
CA VAL A 146 -10.05 -12.40 -9.95
C VAL A 146 -9.53 -11.54 -11.07
N ALA A 147 -8.75 -12.12 -11.97
CA ALA A 147 -8.19 -11.46 -13.14
C ALA A 147 -9.21 -11.44 -14.27
N GLY A 148 -9.46 -10.26 -14.82
CA GLY A 148 -10.23 -10.10 -16.05
C GLY A 148 -9.35 -10.14 -17.30
N THR A 149 -10.01 -9.98 -18.48
CA THR A 149 -9.32 -9.78 -19.75
C THR A 149 -9.13 -8.28 -19.99
N VAL A 150 -7.91 -7.85 -20.31
CA VAL A 150 -7.57 -6.45 -20.54
C VAL A 150 -8.42 -5.85 -21.66
N ASP A 151 -9.23 -4.88 -21.33
CA ASP A 151 -10.10 -4.12 -22.23
C ASP A 151 -9.61 -2.68 -22.46
N TYR A 152 -8.79 -2.16 -21.55
CA TYR A 152 -8.10 -0.87 -21.66
C TYR A 152 -6.60 -1.05 -21.60
N SER A 153 -5.88 -0.54 -22.59
CA SER A 153 -4.41 -0.60 -22.61
C SER A 153 -3.82 0.60 -23.33
N THR A 154 -2.82 1.19 -22.69
CA THR A 154 -1.89 2.19 -23.24
C THR A 154 -0.46 1.65 -23.33
N LEU A 155 -0.23 0.39 -22.92
CA LEU A 155 1.07 -0.26 -22.81
C LEU A 155 1.19 -1.46 -23.75
N SER A 156 2.33 -1.58 -24.42
CA SER A 156 2.66 -2.76 -25.24
C SER A 156 2.90 -4.03 -24.42
N GLU A 157 3.37 -3.86 -23.17
CA GLU A 157 3.68 -4.96 -22.25
C GLU A 157 2.43 -5.68 -21.74
N LEU A 158 1.29 -4.99 -21.75
CA LEU A 158 0.00 -5.56 -21.36
C LEU A 158 -1.06 -5.17 -22.41
N PRO A 159 -1.07 -5.79 -23.61
CA PRO A 159 -1.99 -5.45 -24.69
C PRO A 159 -3.42 -5.86 -24.38
N LYS A 160 -4.38 -5.25 -25.08
CA LYS A 160 -5.79 -5.69 -25.05
C LYS A 160 -5.92 -7.17 -25.36
N ASN A 161 -6.90 -7.81 -24.75
CA ASN A 161 -7.20 -9.24 -24.82
C ASN A 161 -6.18 -10.15 -24.10
N SER A 162 -5.14 -9.59 -23.47
CA SER A 162 -4.30 -10.35 -22.53
C SER A 162 -5.00 -10.49 -21.16
N LYS A 163 -4.48 -11.33 -20.30
CA LYS A 163 -4.94 -11.45 -18.92
C LYS A 163 -4.41 -10.29 -18.09
N ASP A 164 -5.27 -9.66 -17.31
CA ASP A 164 -4.87 -8.60 -16.38
C ASP A 164 -4.09 -9.20 -15.19
N MET A 165 -3.36 -8.36 -14.48
CA MET A 165 -2.62 -8.74 -13.28
C MET A 165 -2.78 -7.69 -12.19
N GLY A 166 -2.98 -8.15 -10.97
CA GLY A 166 -2.97 -7.30 -9.77
C GLY A 166 -1.58 -7.20 -9.16
N SER A 167 -1.44 -6.33 -8.16
CA SER A 167 -0.22 -6.24 -7.37
C SER A 167 -0.50 -5.82 -5.94
N ILE A 168 0.35 -6.30 -5.04
CA ILE A 168 0.42 -5.85 -3.65
C ILE A 168 1.88 -5.58 -3.35
N TYR A 169 2.23 -4.38 -2.88
CA TYR A 169 3.59 -4.09 -2.47
C TYR A 169 3.66 -3.25 -1.19
N ILE A 170 4.77 -3.40 -0.50
CA ILE A 170 5.13 -2.63 0.68
C ILE A 170 6.53 -2.05 0.50
N ALA A 171 6.70 -0.78 0.87
CA ALA A 171 7.98 -0.10 0.89
C ALA A 171 8.15 0.65 2.21
N LEU A 172 9.33 0.55 2.77
CA LEU A 172 9.81 1.37 3.89
C LEU A 172 10.92 2.25 3.38
N GLY A 173 10.90 3.52 3.71
CA GLY A 173 11.89 4.47 3.18
C GLY A 173 12.12 5.68 4.06
N ASP A 174 13.04 6.53 3.59
CA ASP A 174 13.37 7.83 4.19
C ASP A 174 13.37 8.91 3.10
N TRP A 175 12.22 9.07 2.48
CA TRP A 175 12.04 10.06 1.41
C TRP A 175 12.13 11.49 1.95
N PRO A 176 12.82 12.41 1.25
CA PRO A 176 12.72 13.84 1.53
C PRO A 176 11.26 14.29 1.35
N HIS A 177 10.67 14.84 2.42
CA HIS A 177 9.31 15.31 2.35
C HIS A 177 9.19 16.56 1.50
N GLN A 178 8.15 16.65 0.70
CA GLN A 178 7.86 17.75 -0.21
C GLN A 178 6.50 18.38 0.09
N THR A 179 6.24 19.53 -0.49
CA THR A 179 4.95 20.25 -0.39
C THR A 179 4.33 20.36 -1.77
N PHE A 180 3.01 20.17 -1.84
CA PHE A 180 2.23 20.37 -3.05
C PHE A 180 0.89 21.04 -2.73
N GLU A 181 0.62 22.21 -3.31
CA GLU A 181 -0.63 22.98 -3.18
C GLU A 181 -1.15 23.12 -1.72
N GLY A 182 -0.25 23.32 -0.76
CA GLY A 182 -0.58 23.48 0.66
C GLY A 182 -0.63 22.19 1.47
N GLU A 183 -0.62 21.03 0.84
CA GLU A 183 -0.35 19.76 1.52
C GLU A 183 1.15 19.64 1.79
N THR A 184 1.52 19.38 3.04
CA THR A 184 2.92 19.28 3.50
C THR A 184 3.29 17.83 3.82
N ASP A 185 4.56 17.59 4.10
CA ASP A 185 5.09 16.30 4.58
C ASP A 185 4.74 15.13 3.66
N ILE A 186 4.82 15.35 2.34
CA ILE A 186 4.56 14.33 1.32
C ILE A 186 5.82 13.51 1.10
N PRO A 187 5.89 12.23 1.51
CA PRO A 187 7.05 11.39 1.25
C PRO A 187 7.23 11.14 -0.26
N VAL A 188 6.17 10.70 -0.94
CA VAL A 188 6.18 10.48 -2.38
C VAL A 188 4.94 11.11 -3.01
N LEU A 189 5.17 12.09 -3.88
CA LEU A 189 4.13 12.68 -4.73
C LEU A 189 4.00 11.82 -5.98
N VAL A 190 2.78 11.32 -6.24
CA VAL A 190 2.45 10.54 -7.43
C VAL A 190 1.57 11.37 -8.34
N LYS A 191 1.91 11.40 -9.64
CA LYS A 191 1.13 12.03 -10.71
C LYS A 191 0.95 11.04 -11.84
N THR A 192 -0.27 10.78 -12.27
CA THR A 192 -0.55 9.80 -13.32
C THR A 192 -0.63 10.41 -14.72
N LYS A 193 -0.72 11.74 -14.84
CA LYS A 193 -0.85 12.45 -16.12
C LYS A 193 0.35 12.19 -17.03
N PRO A 194 0.15 11.72 -18.27
CA PRO A 194 1.25 11.36 -19.16
C PRO A 194 2.29 12.46 -19.40
N ALA A 195 1.86 13.73 -19.40
CA ALA A 195 2.72 14.87 -19.72
C ALA A 195 3.76 15.17 -18.61
N ASP A 196 3.44 14.86 -17.33
CA ASP A 196 4.30 15.10 -16.18
C ASP A 196 4.27 13.93 -15.18
N ARG A 197 4.12 12.70 -15.72
CA ARG A 197 4.00 11.47 -14.93
C ARG A 197 5.17 11.30 -13.98
N GLN A 198 4.82 11.13 -12.72
CA GLN A 198 5.75 10.81 -11.64
C GLN A 198 5.13 9.70 -10.80
N LEU A 199 5.68 8.51 -10.87
CA LEU A 199 5.19 7.35 -10.13
C LEU A 199 6.16 6.98 -9.01
N PHE A 200 5.72 6.11 -8.10
CA PHE A 200 6.59 5.51 -7.12
C PHE A 200 7.69 4.69 -7.80
N ASP A 201 8.94 4.97 -7.46
CA ASP A 201 10.11 4.21 -7.94
C ASP A 201 10.62 3.29 -6.84
N SER A 202 10.35 2.00 -6.98
CA SER A 202 10.84 0.97 -6.04
C SER A 202 12.36 0.83 -6.03
N ASN A 203 13.09 1.35 -7.04
CA ASN A 203 14.54 1.30 -7.12
C ASN A 203 15.22 2.57 -6.56
N SER A 204 14.43 3.56 -6.12
CA SER A 204 14.96 4.77 -5.50
C SER A 204 15.89 4.44 -4.32
N SER A 205 16.97 5.20 -4.18
CA SER A 205 17.92 5.09 -3.05
C SER A 205 17.27 5.39 -1.68
N ASN A 206 16.10 6.05 -1.68
CA ASN A 206 15.31 6.32 -0.48
C ASN A 206 14.52 5.09 -0.01
N VAL A 207 14.36 4.06 -0.85
CA VAL A 207 13.73 2.80 -0.45
C VAL A 207 14.71 1.98 0.38
N ILE A 208 14.39 1.79 1.65
CA ILE A 208 15.18 1.04 2.64
C ILE A 208 14.82 -0.44 2.62
N GLY A 209 13.51 -0.76 2.56
CA GLY A 209 12.98 -2.11 2.47
C GLY A 209 11.84 -2.18 1.46
N TYR A 210 11.76 -3.29 0.72
CA TYR A 210 10.74 -3.50 -0.32
C TYR A 210 10.33 -4.96 -0.42
N GLY A 211 9.03 -5.17 -0.58
CA GLY A 211 8.43 -6.46 -0.90
C GLY A 211 7.26 -6.30 -1.86
N GLU A 212 7.10 -7.21 -2.80
CA GLU A 212 6.02 -7.18 -3.80
C GLU A 212 5.54 -8.58 -4.14
N CYS A 213 4.22 -8.71 -4.36
CA CYS A 213 3.59 -9.86 -4.99
C CYS A 213 2.81 -9.41 -6.23
N ILE A 214 3.15 -9.96 -7.40
CA ILE A 214 2.41 -9.74 -8.65
C ILE A 214 1.40 -10.88 -8.80
N LEU A 215 0.12 -10.55 -8.86
CA LEU A 215 -1.00 -11.49 -8.96
C LEU A 215 -1.31 -11.73 -10.44
N LYS A 216 -0.69 -12.74 -11.04
CA LYS A 216 -0.84 -13.06 -12.48
C LYS A 216 -2.05 -13.94 -12.78
N GLU A 217 -2.52 -14.68 -11.78
CA GLU A 217 -3.59 -15.66 -11.91
C GLU A 217 -4.68 -15.36 -10.87
N SER A 218 -5.92 -15.70 -11.23
CA SER A 218 -7.02 -15.72 -10.25
C SER A 218 -6.74 -16.76 -9.16
N THR A 219 -7.10 -16.44 -7.92
CA THR A 219 -7.06 -17.41 -6.83
C THR A 219 -8.12 -18.49 -7.05
N GLU A 220 -7.82 -19.71 -6.62
CA GLU A 220 -8.79 -20.80 -6.64
C GLU A 220 -9.80 -20.64 -5.47
N GLY A 221 -11.03 -21.11 -5.69
CA GLY A 221 -12.08 -21.09 -4.68
C GLY A 221 -12.70 -19.71 -4.44
N GLU A 222 -13.59 -19.63 -3.44
CA GLU A 222 -14.37 -18.42 -3.14
C GLU A 222 -13.87 -17.66 -1.91
N GLY A 223 -13.00 -18.26 -1.09
CA GLY A 223 -12.42 -17.66 0.11
C GLY A 223 -11.14 -16.87 -0.14
N LEU A 224 -10.71 -16.13 0.88
CA LEU A 224 -9.40 -15.50 0.90
C LEU A 224 -8.34 -16.52 1.31
N ILE A 225 -7.17 -16.42 0.69
CA ILE A 225 -6.01 -17.25 1.00
C ILE A 225 -4.89 -16.39 1.60
N LYS A 226 -4.07 -17.00 2.47
CA LYS A 226 -2.95 -16.32 3.11
C LYS A 226 -1.84 -16.03 2.11
N LEU A 227 -1.27 -14.83 2.21
CA LEU A 227 -0.09 -14.40 1.47
C LEU A 227 0.96 -13.85 2.46
N GLU A 228 2.20 -14.20 2.26
CA GLU A 228 3.35 -13.64 2.96
C GLU A 228 4.27 -12.95 1.96
N ILE A 229 4.56 -11.67 2.18
CA ILE A 229 5.44 -10.86 1.34
C ILE A 229 6.67 -10.49 2.17
N PRO A 230 7.82 -11.15 1.96
CA PRO A 230 9.08 -10.78 2.62
C PRO A 230 9.51 -9.37 2.25
N ILE A 231 10.04 -8.63 3.22
CA ILE A 231 10.59 -7.29 3.01
C ILE A 231 12.10 -7.38 2.89
N ASN A 232 12.60 -7.13 1.67
CA ASN A 232 14.02 -7.17 1.38
C ASN A 232 14.67 -5.82 1.72
N TYR A 233 15.44 -5.78 2.79
CA TYR A 233 16.14 -4.58 3.24
C TYR A 233 17.43 -4.35 2.46
N ARG A 234 17.57 -3.14 1.93
CA ARG A 234 18.74 -2.66 1.15
C ARG A 234 19.69 -1.79 1.96
N SER A 235 19.28 -1.39 3.16
CA SER A 235 20.01 -0.47 4.03
C SER A 235 19.66 -0.70 5.50
N ASN A 236 20.63 -0.38 6.38
CA ASN A 236 20.44 -0.37 7.83
C ASN A 236 19.88 0.97 8.35
N ARG A 237 19.59 1.93 7.47
CA ARG A 237 18.98 3.21 7.85
C ARG A 237 17.62 2.94 8.51
N LYS A 238 17.22 3.84 9.41
CA LYS A 238 15.89 3.82 10.01
C LYS A 238 14.90 4.38 9.01
N PRO A 239 13.79 3.71 8.71
CA PRO A 239 12.74 4.29 7.88
C PRO A 239 12.04 5.43 8.63
N THR A 240 11.50 6.36 7.89
CA THR A 240 10.63 7.44 8.38
C THR A 240 9.20 7.26 7.94
N ASP A 241 8.99 6.51 6.84
CA ASP A 241 7.68 6.35 6.22
C ASP A 241 7.46 4.93 5.70
N ILE A 242 6.17 4.56 5.62
CA ILE A 242 5.68 3.33 5.00
C ILE A 242 4.77 3.66 3.82
N ILE A 243 4.94 2.94 2.73
CA ILE A 243 4.01 2.87 1.60
C ILE A 243 3.52 1.44 1.50
N LEU A 244 2.23 1.24 1.37
CA LEU A 244 1.62 -0.04 1.03
C LEU A 244 0.53 0.23 0.01
N VAL A 245 0.53 -0.54 -1.06
CA VAL A 245 -0.45 -0.42 -2.15
C VAL A 245 -0.95 -1.79 -2.53
N GLY A 246 -2.27 -1.91 -2.64
CA GLY A 246 -2.96 -3.01 -3.30
C GLY A 246 -3.70 -2.51 -4.53
N SER A 247 -3.56 -3.17 -5.67
CA SER A 247 -4.24 -2.79 -6.90
C SER A 247 -4.77 -4.01 -7.64
N ALA A 248 -6.03 -3.95 -8.06
CA ALA A 248 -6.66 -4.99 -8.88
C ALA A 248 -6.13 -5.02 -10.32
N SER A 249 -5.55 -3.90 -10.79
CA SER A 249 -4.86 -3.78 -12.08
C SER A 249 -3.52 -3.09 -11.88
N ARG A 250 -2.42 -3.85 -11.98
CA ARG A 250 -1.05 -3.41 -11.70
C ARG A 250 -0.64 -2.13 -12.46
N TYR A 251 -1.13 -1.99 -13.68
CA TYR A 251 -0.82 -0.85 -14.55
C TYR A 251 -1.92 0.22 -14.55
N GLY A 252 -2.69 0.31 -13.46
CA GLY A 252 -3.73 1.32 -13.27
C GLY A 252 -3.25 2.76 -13.45
N ASP A 253 -2.03 3.07 -13.00
CA ASP A 253 -1.39 4.39 -13.17
C ASP A 253 -1.08 4.73 -14.64
N TYR A 254 -1.21 3.75 -15.52
CA TYR A 254 -1.12 3.88 -16.98
C TYR A 254 -2.48 3.70 -17.67
N PHE A 255 -3.58 3.74 -16.90
CA PHE A 255 -4.93 3.49 -17.42
C PHE A 255 -5.04 2.16 -18.21
N THR A 256 -4.33 1.15 -17.73
CA THR A 256 -4.22 -0.16 -18.38
C THR A 256 -4.68 -1.24 -17.41
N GLY A 257 -5.60 -2.09 -17.86
CA GLY A 257 -6.15 -3.19 -17.10
C GLY A 257 -7.48 -3.69 -17.62
N SER A 258 -8.21 -4.45 -16.80
CA SER A 258 -9.52 -5.01 -17.13
C SER A 258 -10.60 -4.46 -16.20
N THR A 259 -11.69 -3.94 -16.80
CA THR A 259 -12.90 -3.65 -16.04
C THR A 259 -13.47 -4.96 -15.48
N GLY A 260 -13.59 -5.03 -14.16
CA GLY A 260 -14.01 -6.25 -13.47
C GLY A 260 -12.88 -7.06 -12.83
N SER A 261 -11.59 -6.78 -13.13
CA SER A 261 -10.51 -7.29 -12.27
C SER A 261 -10.74 -6.84 -10.85
N THR A 262 -10.73 -7.81 -9.92
CA THR A 262 -11.12 -7.56 -8.53
C THR A 262 -10.14 -8.19 -7.56
N LEU A 263 -9.71 -7.41 -6.57
CA LEU A 263 -8.84 -7.83 -5.49
C LEU A 263 -9.56 -7.59 -4.15
N TRP A 264 -9.66 -8.62 -3.32
CA TRP A 264 -10.08 -8.50 -1.92
C TRP A 264 -8.85 -8.58 -1.04
N LEU A 265 -8.80 -7.74 -0.01
CA LEU A 265 -7.74 -7.70 1.00
C LEU A 265 -8.37 -7.69 2.38
N ASP A 266 -7.74 -8.44 3.30
CA ASP A 266 -8.17 -8.52 4.68
C ASP A 266 -7.02 -8.88 5.61
N ASP A 267 -7.14 -8.53 6.90
CA ASP A 267 -6.25 -8.91 8.00
C ASP A 267 -4.76 -8.76 7.68
N LEU A 268 -4.34 -7.53 7.39
CA LEU A 268 -2.93 -7.20 7.16
C LEU A 268 -2.16 -7.16 8.49
N GLU A 269 -1.03 -7.84 8.56
CA GLU A 269 -0.19 -7.91 9.75
C GLU A 269 1.29 -7.71 9.38
N LEU A 270 2.00 -6.88 10.14
CA LEU A 270 3.44 -6.71 10.03
C LEU A 270 4.14 -7.64 11.02
N ILE A 271 5.00 -8.51 10.53
CA ILE A 271 5.74 -9.49 11.33
C ILE A 271 7.15 -8.98 11.60
N TYR A 272 7.60 -9.17 12.81
CA TYR A 272 8.92 -8.78 13.32
C TYR A 272 9.65 -10.02 13.82
N GLU A 273 10.66 -10.44 13.06
CA GLU A 273 11.52 -11.60 13.38
C GLU A 273 13.00 -11.21 13.36
#